data_45f196f6289da8f1209c2f567479d0cb
#
_entry.id   45f196f6289da8f1209c2f567479d0cb
#
_cell.length_a   1.000
_cell.length_b   1.000
_cell.length_c   1.000
_cell.angle_alpha   90.00
_cell.angle_beta   90.00
_cell.angle_gamma   90.00
#
_symmetry.space_group_name_H-M   'P 1'
#
loop_
_entity.id
_entity.type
_entity.pdbx_description
1 polymer ?
#
loop_
_entity_poly.entity_id
_entity_poly.type
_entity_poly.pdbx_seq_one_letter_code
_entity_poly.pdbx_strand_id
1 'polypeptide(L)'
;MSKSQPPVDWDDTVAIDDEDTTPLALEPAPASPVWALGEAKPVPPERLPWWRWVLGGWRAAFFMSPEVGHAQPSPWQVLLLTLLSAGLQLAFARLEVLGPAIFDWRAWLVPWWMTLLVLWAAWFALPPLREAEQDPDPWHLRGLGSWFALSTWATLPAQLALQGLALSVLREWLAFEGPRSQQLYWGAFLLMLLWALLAVVRLTARFAGPRWRLVVFSLVLGGLSGLAVWQFPDRPWAPDESAALAADAPEPPRLRLSQATFEAQQALWPALERELLPQREGLTEVYGLVFAPYAEEEVFRRESQMVGDVLRQRFDAEGRVLTLLNHADTATSLPWATPQNLRRAIGLLAQKMDREHDVLVLYLSSHGAQDFKLAASHWPLEVDPIDPQGLRALLDEAGIQNRVIAISACYSGGWVEPLASDSSLVMTAADATHTSYGCGSASELTFFGRAVFDEQLRQTHSFTQAFAKALPVIALREKQAQKSDGPSNPQISTGARLRPVLAELEQRLDKR
;
A
#
# COMPACT_ATOMS: atom_id res chain seq x y z
N MET A 1 14.71 45.06 -29.25
CA MET A 1 15.79 46.02 -29.49
C MET A 1 17.09 45.38 -29.08
N SER A 2 17.81 44.94 -30.09
CA SER A 2 19.11 44.24 -30.03
C SER A 2 20.22 45.25 -29.88
N LYS A 3 21.22 45.01 -29.06
CA LYS A 3 22.55 45.62 -29.19
C LYS A 3 23.62 44.55 -29.11
N SER A 4 24.20 44.29 -30.26
CA SER A 4 25.41 43.57 -30.52
C SER A 4 26.65 44.32 -30.06
N GLN A 5 27.61 43.64 -29.41
CA GLN A 5 28.98 44.13 -29.22
C GLN A 5 29.90 43.55 -30.29
N PRO A 6 30.92 44.28 -30.74
CA PRO A 6 31.83 43.88 -31.80
C PRO A 6 33.05 43.09 -31.28
N PRO A 7 33.82 42.44 -32.15
CA PRO A 7 34.95 41.58 -31.78
C PRO A 7 36.22 42.38 -31.52
N VAL A 8 37.07 41.83 -30.63
CA VAL A 8 38.40 42.38 -30.28
C VAL A 8 39.44 41.77 -31.24
N ASP A 9 40.16 42.70 -31.88
CA ASP A 9 41.25 42.43 -32.80
C ASP A 9 42.57 42.36 -32.00
N TRP A 10 43.37 41.33 -32.23
CA TRP A 10 44.68 41.13 -31.63
C TRP A 10 45.74 41.07 -32.75
N ASP A 11 46.19 42.23 -33.22
CA ASP A 11 47.40 42.35 -34.01
C ASP A 11 48.27 43.39 -33.34
N ASP A 12 49.30 42.98 -32.59
CA ASP A 12 50.43 43.75 -32.21
C ASP A 12 51.70 42.91 -32.28
N THR A 13 52.34 42.98 -33.43
CA THR A 13 53.71 42.54 -33.65
C THR A 13 54.71 43.50 -33.06
N VAL A 14 55.41 43.03 -32.00
CA VAL A 14 56.59 43.75 -31.48
C VAL A 14 57.84 43.19 -32.15
N ALA A 15 58.53 44.04 -32.91
CA ALA A 15 59.84 43.75 -33.46
C ALA A 15 60.89 43.77 -32.34
N ILE A 16 61.75 42.78 -32.28
CA ILE A 16 62.98 42.78 -31.46
C ILE A 16 64.17 42.74 -32.38
N ASP A 17 65.05 43.73 -32.19
CA ASP A 17 66.28 43.92 -32.93
C ASP A 17 67.30 42.82 -32.75
N ASP A 18 67.96 42.50 -33.82
CA ASP A 18 69.16 41.67 -33.87
C ASP A 18 70.35 42.48 -33.31
N GLU A 19 71.06 41.90 -32.35
CA GLU A 19 72.52 42.05 -32.27
C GLU A 19 73.14 41.03 -31.29
N ASP A 20 74.21 40.45 -31.79
CA ASP A 20 75.29 39.72 -31.12
C ASP A 20 75.26 38.19 -31.13
N THR A 21 75.76 37.65 -32.23
CA THR A 21 76.14 36.26 -32.38
C THR A 21 77.61 36.04 -32.08
N THR A 22 77.94 35.46 -30.96
CA THR A 22 79.23 34.81 -30.73
C THR A 22 78.98 33.29 -30.55
N PRO A 23 79.63 32.41 -31.31
CA PRO A 23 79.36 30.95 -31.19
C PRO A 23 80.06 30.37 -29.99
N LEU A 24 79.31 29.96 -28.96
CA LEU A 24 79.78 29.11 -27.86
C LEU A 24 79.89 27.68 -28.35
N ALA A 25 81.10 27.12 -28.21
CA ALA A 25 81.35 25.70 -28.49
C ALA A 25 80.48 24.81 -27.58
N LEU A 26 79.61 24.03 -28.24
CA LEU A 26 78.81 23.00 -27.58
C LEU A 26 79.69 21.85 -27.14
N GLU A 27 79.87 21.67 -25.82
CA GLU A 27 80.31 20.38 -25.28
C GLU A 27 79.32 19.26 -25.63
N PRO A 28 79.77 18.04 -25.86
CA PRO A 28 78.89 16.91 -26.18
C PRO A 28 77.96 16.63 -24.98
N ALA A 29 76.64 16.65 -25.23
CA ALA A 29 75.63 16.36 -24.23
C ALA A 29 75.90 15.00 -23.58
N PRO A 30 75.76 14.88 -22.26
CA PRO A 30 75.88 13.63 -21.56
C PRO A 30 74.81 12.65 -22.07
N ALA A 31 75.22 11.39 -22.22
CA ALA A 31 74.35 10.31 -22.66
C ALA A 31 73.05 10.33 -21.86
N SER A 32 71.91 10.27 -22.60
CA SER A 32 70.55 10.20 -22.03
C SER A 32 70.50 9.16 -20.91
N PRO A 33 69.95 9.49 -19.75
CA PRO A 33 69.83 8.51 -18.69
C PRO A 33 68.94 7.34 -19.08
N VAL A 34 69.33 6.15 -18.68
CA VAL A 34 68.74 4.82 -19.01
C VAL A 34 67.30 4.62 -18.43
N TRP A 35 66.59 5.64 -18.06
CA TRP A 35 65.23 5.56 -17.53
C TRP A 35 64.09 5.74 -18.56
N ALA A 36 64.40 5.80 -19.82
CA ALA A 36 63.40 5.60 -20.86
C ALA A 36 62.99 4.11 -20.99
N LEU A 37 62.78 3.47 -19.85
CA LEU A 37 61.95 2.24 -19.77
C LEU A 37 60.58 2.68 -20.15
N GLY A 38 60.11 2.27 -21.34
CA GLY A 38 58.81 2.59 -21.89
C GLY A 38 57.73 2.44 -20.80
N GLU A 39 56.84 3.43 -20.72
CA GLU A 39 55.64 3.32 -19.92
C GLU A 39 54.99 1.96 -20.19
N ALA A 40 55.09 1.02 -19.26
CA ALA A 40 54.39 -0.24 -19.34
C ALA A 40 52.92 0.11 -19.49
N LYS A 41 52.33 -0.14 -20.67
CA LYS A 41 50.90 0.05 -20.89
C LYS A 41 50.17 -0.68 -19.77
N PRO A 42 49.26 0.00 -19.07
CA PRO A 42 48.52 -0.65 -17.96
C PRO A 42 47.87 -1.92 -18.52
N VAL A 43 48.25 -3.05 -17.95
CA VAL A 43 47.67 -4.36 -18.32
C VAL A 43 46.18 -4.25 -17.97
N PRO A 44 45.27 -4.43 -18.95
CA PRO A 44 43.84 -4.35 -18.66
C PRO A 44 43.50 -5.39 -17.56
N PRO A 45 42.63 -5.02 -16.60
CA PRO A 45 42.29 -5.94 -15.51
C PRO A 45 41.73 -7.25 -16.07
N GLU A 46 42.23 -8.37 -15.57
CA GLU A 46 41.76 -9.70 -15.93
C GLU A 46 40.24 -9.78 -15.66
N ARG A 47 39.44 -10.17 -16.68
CA ARG A 47 38.00 -10.32 -16.55
C ARG A 47 37.66 -11.79 -16.31
N LEU A 48 37.16 -12.06 -15.08
CA LEU A 48 36.64 -13.39 -14.76
C LEU A 48 35.17 -13.52 -15.19
N PRO A 49 34.74 -14.74 -15.57
CA PRO A 49 33.33 -15.01 -15.77
C PRO A 49 32.55 -14.84 -14.46
N TRP A 50 31.28 -14.42 -14.55
CA TRP A 50 30.45 -14.05 -13.40
C TRP A 50 30.35 -15.16 -12.34
N TRP A 51 30.29 -16.43 -12.73
CA TRP A 51 30.19 -17.56 -11.81
C TRP A 51 31.43 -17.74 -10.90
N ARG A 52 32.61 -17.26 -11.30
CA ARG A 52 33.81 -17.26 -10.46
C ARG A 52 33.66 -16.30 -9.27
N TRP A 53 32.95 -15.19 -9.44
CA TRP A 53 32.59 -14.27 -8.33
C TRP A 53 31.66 -14.94 -7.34
N VAL A 54 30.66 -15.69 -7.80
CA VAL A 54 29.77 -16.50 -6.98
C VAL A 54 30.57 -17.51 -6.13
N LEU A 55 31.40 -18.32 -6.79
CA LEU A 55 32.26 -19.30 -6.10
C LEU A 55 33.23 -18.64 -5.12
N GLY A 56 33.83 -17.51 -5.49
CA GLY A 56 34.68 -16.73 -4.62
C GLY A 56 33.96 -16.23 -3.36
N GLY A 57 32.74 -15.75 -3.50
CA GLY A 57 31.88 -15.37 -2.37
C GLY A 57 31.54 -16.57 -1.48
N TRP A 58 31.14 -17.69 -2.05
CA TRP A 58 30.89 -18.92 -1.27
C TRP A 58 32.12 -19.43 -0.54
N ARG A 59 33.29 -19.40 -1.16
CA ARG A 59 34.56 -19.73 -0.47
C ARG A 59 34.78 -18.79 0.72
N ALA A 60 34.51 -17.48 0.54
CA ALA A 60 34.60 -16.51 1.62
C ALA A 60 33.58 -16.77 2.74
N ALA A 61 32.37 -17.23 2.43
CA ALA A 61 31.36 -17.64 3.42
C ALA A 61 31.91 -18.72 4.38
N PHE A 62 32.70 -19.66 3.84
CA PHE A 62 33.34 -20.74 4.60
C PHE A 62 34.77 -20.39 5.04
N PHE A 63 35.11 -19.10 5.14
CA PHE A 63 36.40 -18.57 5.58
C PHE A 63 37.60 -18.94 4.73
N MET A 64 37.38 -19.51 3.54
CA MET A 64 38.41 -19.84 2.56
C MET A 64 38.79 -18.60 1.74
N SER A 65 39.97 -18.64 1.09
CA SER A 65 40.40 -17.57 0.19
C SER A 65 39.61 -17.58 -1.10
N PRO A 66 39.00 -16.45 -1.55
CA PRO A 66 38.41 -16.35 -2.87
C PRO A 66 39.51 -16.45 -3.95
N GLU A 67 39.36 -17.32 -4.93
CA GLU A 67 40.32 -17.51 -6.05
C GLU A 67 39.95 -16.59 -7.22
N VAL A 68 40.05 -15.28 -7.03
CA VAL A 68 39.71 -14.29 -8.06
C VAL A 68 40.90 -13.49 -8.59
N GLY A 69 42.15 -13.83 -8.16
CA GLY A 69 43.37 -13.20 -8.64
C GLY A 69 43.34 -11.66 -8.58
N HIS A 70 43.91 -10.97 -9.54
CA HIS A 70 43.85 -9.51 -9.71
C HIS A 70 42.62 -9.02 -10.48
N ALA A 71 41.65 -9.91 -10.74
CA ALA A 71 40.49 -9.59 -11.53
C ALA A 71 39.57 -8.55 -10.87
N GLN A 72 38.93 -7.73 -11.68
CA GLN A 72 37.90 -6.78 -11.25
C GLN A 72 36.58 -7.06 -11.99
N PRO A 73 35.43 -7.04 -11.28
CA PRO A 73 34.14 -7.22 -11.94
C PRO A 73 33.81 -5.97 -12.76
N SER A 74 33.26 -6.15 -13.95
CA SER A 74 32.70 -5.02 -14.69
C SER A 74 31.45 -4.49 -13.98
N PRO A 75 31.04 -3.21 -14.20
CA PRO A 75 29.81 -2.66 -13.63
C PRO A 75 28.57 -3.53 -13.92
N TRP A 76 28.49 -4.10 -15.12
CA TRP A 76 27.42 -5.03 -15.51
C TRP A 76 27.46 -6.35 -14.73
N GLN A 77 28.66 -6.86 -14.45
CA GLN A 77 28.79 -8.07 -13.59
C GLN A 77 28.34 -7.77 -12.16
N VAL A 78 28.72 -6.62 -11.60
CA VAL A 78 28.26 -6.22 -10.27
C VAL A 78 26.72 -6.12 -10.24
N LEU A 79 26.12 -5.45 -11.21
CA LEU A 79 24.66 -5.34 -11.34
C LEU A 79 24.00 -6.72 -11.44
N LEU A 80 24.48 -7.56 -12.36
CA LEU A 80 23.96 -8.92 -12.57
C LEU A 80 24.04 -9.76 -11.29
N LEU A 81 25.19 -9.76 -10.61
CA LEU A 81 25.42 -10.54 -9.39
C LEU A 81 24.52 -10.08 -8.25
N THR A 82 24.28 -8.76 -8.14
CA THR A 82 23.36 -8.19 -7.14
C THR A 82 21.91 -8.58 -7.44
N LEU A 83 21.47 -8.45 -8.69
CA LEU A 83 20.11 -8.82 -9.09
C LEU A 83 19.85 -10.31 -8.94
N LEU A 84 20.81 -11.17 -9.28
CA LEU A 84 20.70 -12.62 -9.08
C LEU A 84 20.58 -12.97 -7.60
N SER A 85 21.41 -12.38 -6.75
CA SER A 85 21.34 -12.61 -5.30
C SER A 85 20.01 -12.12 -4.72
N ALA A 86 19.55 -10.91 -5.07
CA ALA A 86 18.29 -10.35 -4.62
C ALA A 86 17.08 -11.18 -5.11
N GLY A 87 17.11 -11.58 -6.40
CA GLY A 87 16.06 -12.44 -6.97
C GLY A 87 15.96 -13.80 -6.27
N LEU A 88 17.12 -14.41 -5.96
CA LEU A 88 17.16 -15.67 -5.22
C LEU A 88 16.59 -15.53 -3.82
N GLN A 89 16.95 -14.46 -3.09
CA GLN A 89 16.41 -14.17 -1.76
C GLN A 89 14.89 -13.94 -1.80
N LEU A 90 14.39 -13.18 -2.79
CA LEU A 90 12.95 -12.96 -2.98
C LEU A 90 12.20 -14.25 -3.30
N ALA A 91 12.79 -15.13 -4.13
CA ALA A 91 12.20 -16.42 -4.46
C ALA A 91 12.11 -17.33 -3.23
N PHE A 92 13.15 -17.39 -2.41
CA PHE A 92 13.12 -18.15 -1.16
C PHE A 92 12.14 -17.56 -0.14
N ALA A 93 12.12 -16.22 0.01
CA ALA A 93 11.16 -15.54 0.89
C ALA A 93 9.71 -15.82 0.46
N ARG A 94 9.43 -15.97 -0.85
CA ARG A 94 8.11 -16.35 -1.34
C ARG A 94 7.68 -17.74 -0.85
N LEU A 95 8.61 -18.68 -0.71
CA LEU A 95 8.31 -20.03 -0.21
C LEU A 95 7.91 -20.05 1.27
N GLU A 96 8.25 -19.02 2.03
CA GLU A 96 7.84 -18.86 3.43
C GLU A 96 6.36 -18.50 3.59
N VAL A 97 5.69 -18.02 2.53
CA VAL A 97 4.26 -17.70 2.57
C VAL A 97 3.46 -18.83 1.92
N LEU A 98 2.59 -19.45 2.71
CA LEU A 98 1.69 -20.50 2.24
C LEU A 98 0.49 -19.87 1.52
N GLY A 99 0.13 -20.39 0.34
CA GLY A 99 -1.01 -19.92 -0.44
C GLY A 99 -0.76 -18.64 -1.23
N PRO A 100 -1.83 -17.90 -1.56
CA PRO A 100 -1.74 -16.61 -2.23
C PRO A 100 -0.94 -15.60 -1.44
N ALA A 101 -0.13 -14.75 -2.11
CA ALA A 101 0.73 -13.78 -1.45
C ALA A 101 0.80 -12.46 -2.20
N ILE A 102 0.84 -11.38 -1.46
CA ILE A 102 1.01 -10.01 -1.95
C ILE A 102 2.48 -9.61 -1.76
N PHE A 103 3.05 -8.97 -2.78
CA PHE A 103 4.41 -8.43 -2.71
C PHE A 103 4.40 -6.99 -2.21
N ASP A 104 5.02 -6.77 -1.05
CA ASP A 104 5.26 -5.42 -0.51
C ASP A 104 6.62 -4.89 -0.98
N TRP A 105 6.59 -4.06 -2.02
CA TRP A 105 7.78 -3.42 -2.57
C TRP A 105 8.44 -2.45 -1.58
N ARG A 106 7.70 -1.88 -0.61
CA ARG A 106 8.24 -0.97 0.41
C ARG A 106 9.06 -1.75 1.43
N ALA A 107 8.50 -2.83 1.97
CA ALA A 107 9.22 -3.72 2.88
C ALA A 107 10.51 -4.27 2.25
N TRP A 108 10.51 -4.51 0.92
CA TRP A 108 11.71 -4.93 0.20
C TRP A 108 12.70 -3.80 -0.05
N LEU A 109 12.25 -2.61 -0.44
CA LEU A 109 13.11 -1.52 -0.90
C LEU A 109 13.68 -0.69 0.24
N VAL A 110 12.87 -0.41 1.28
CA VAL A 110 13.27 0.47 2.39
C VAL A 110 14.59 0.05 3.04
N PRO A 111 14.89 -1.22 3.34
CA PRO A 111 16.14 -1.59 3.99
C PRO A 111 17.42 -1.36 3.15
N TRP A 112 17.32 -1.08 1.85
CA TRP A 112 18.49 -0.92 0.97
C TRP A 112 19.39 0.27 1.34
N TRP A 113 18.86 1.30 2.02
CA TRP A 113 19.68 2.40 2.52
C TRP A 113 20.79 1.92 3.48
N MET A 114 20.55 0.84 4.24
CA MET A 114 21.58 0.25 5.11
C MET A 114 22.74 -0.33 4.28
N THR A 115 22.45 -0.93 3.13
CA THR A 115 23.47 -1.43 2.20
C THR A 115 24.38 -0.30 1.73
N LEU A 116 23.82 0.91 1.50
CA LEU A 116 24.61 2.09 1.13
C LEU A 116 25.56 2.50 2.28
N LEU A 117 25.11 2.45 3.53
CA LEU A 117 25.96 2.73 4.68
C LEU A 117 27.05 1.67 4.87
N VAL A 118 26.75 0.39 4.66
CA VAL A 118 27.75 -0.68 4.69
C VAL A 118 28.78 -0.50 3.58
N LEU A 119 28.35 -0.11 2.36
CA LEU A 119 29.25 0.22 1.26
C LEU A 119 30.16 1.41 1.59
N TRP A 120 29.62 2.45 2.22
CA TRP A 120 30.40 3.60 2.65
C TRP A 120 31.41 3.23 3.76
N ALA A 121 31.00 2.42 4.73
CA ALA A 121 31.91 1.90 5.76
C ALA A 121 33.00 0.98 5.17
N ALA A 122 32.67 0.16 4.16
CA ALA A 122 33.65 -0.64 3.44
C ALA A 122 34.63 0.24 2.67
N TRP A 123 34.14 1.24 1.94
CA TRP A 123 35.00 2.22 1.25
C TRP A 123 35.97 2.92 2.21
N PHE A 124 35.52 3.28 3.41
CA PHE A 124 36.38 3.82 4.45
C PHE A 124 37.42 2.81 4.96
N ALA A 125 37.07 1.53 5.04
CA ALA A 125 37.97 0.46 5.54
C ALA A 125 39.02 0.09 4.51
N LEU A 126 38.74 0.19 3.21
CA LEU A 126 39.69 -0.10 2.15
C LEU A 126 40.75 1.03 2.03
N PRO A 127 42.02 0.71 1.70
CA PRO A 127 43.06 1.72 1.47
C PRO A 127 42.74 2.52 0.18
N PRO A 128 43.13 3.78 0.06
CA PRO A 128 43.05 4.53 -1.19
C PRO A 128 43.91 3.86 -2.26
N LEU A 129 43.45 3.92 -3.53
CA LEU A 129 44.09 3.25 -4.67
C LEU A 129 45.61 3.54 -4.79
N ARG A 130 46.04 4.78 -4.44
CA ARG A 130 47.47 5.17 -4.47
C ARG A 130 48.34 4.44 -3.44
N GLU A 131 47.80 4.14 -2.27
CA GLU A 131 48.50 3.34 -1.24
C GLU A 131 48.50 1.86 -1.62
N ALA A 132 47.43 1.39 -2.26
CA ALA A 132 47.28 0.02 -2.72
C ALA A 132 48.25 -0.36 -3.85
N GLU A 133 48.61 0.58 -4.74
CA GLU A 133 49.59 0.36 -5.83
C GLU A 133 51.00 0.10 -5.31
N GLN A 134 51.33 0.53 -4.09
CA GLN A 134 52.64 0.35 -3.46
C GLN A 134 52.72 -0.93 -2.57
N ASP A 135 51.60 -1.59 -2.36
CA ASP A 135 51.50 -2.78 -1.52
C ASP A 135 51.64 -4.05 -2.38
N PRO A 136 52.60 -4.95 -2.06
CA PRO A 136 52.75 -6.23 -2.77
C PRO A 136 51.56 -7.19 -2.59
N ASP A 137 50.64 -6.94 -1.64
CA ASP A 137 49.45 -7.78 -1.44
C ASP A 137 48.41 -7.54 -2.52
N PRO A 138 48.16 -8.55 -3.40
CA PRO A 138 47.21 -8.42 -4.50
C PRO A 138 45.74 -8.13 -4.07
N TRP A 139 45.42 -8.33 -2.80
CA TRP A 139 44.08 -8.06 -2.27
C TRP A 139 43.78 -6.55 -2.14
N HIS A 140 44.81 -5.74 -1.84
CA HIS A 140 44.64 -4.29 -1.70
C HIS A 140 44.36 -3.57 -3.05
N LEU A 141 44.70 -4.20 -4.17
CA LEU A 141 44.41 -3.66 -5.52
C LEU A 141 42.97 -3.86 -5.98
N ARG A 142 42.12 -4.56 -5.23
CA ARG A 142 40.81 -5.00 -5.71
C ARG A 142 39.69 -4.03 -5.43
N GLY A 143 39.72 -2.96 -4.99
CA GLY A 143 38.71 -1.94 -4.88
C GLY A 143 37.30 -2.40 -4.38
N LEU A 144 36.43 -1.45 -4.20
CA LEU A 144 35.08 -1.63 -3.63
C LEU A 144 34.17 -2.58 -4.45
N GLY A 145 34.28 -2.56 -5.78
CA GLY A 145 33.46 -3.43 -6.66
C GLY A 145 33.72 -4.91 -6.43
N SER A 146 35.00 -5.32 -6.31
CA SER A 146 35.38 -6.71 -6.02
C SER A 146 34.94 -7.13 -4.63
N TRP A 147 35.13 -6.26 -3.62
CA TRP A 147 34.65 -6.49 -2.28
C TRP A 147 33.13 -6.66 -2.24
N PHE A 148 32.38 -5.77 -2.91
CA PHE A 148 30.91 -5.84 -2.92
C PHE A 148 30.40 -7.11 -3.59
N ALA A 149 30.93 -7.46 -4.76
CA ALA A 149 30.56 -8.68 -5.45
C ALA A 149 30.79 -9.93 -4.58
N LEU A 150 31.96 -10.01 -3.91
CA LEU A 150 32.27 -11.13 -3.05
C LEU A 150 31.44 -11.14 -1.75
N SER A 151 31.24 -9.99 -1.11
CA SER A 151 30.48 -9.90 0.14
C SER A 151 29.00 -10.25 -0.03
N THR A 152 28.38 -9.81 -1.13
CA THR A 152 27.00 -10.16 -1.48
C THR A 152 26.79 -11.68 -1.55
N TRP A 153 27.72 -12.41 -2.16
CA TRP A 153 27.64 -13.85 -2.28
C TRP A 153 28.19 -14.60 -1.06
N ALA A 154 29.01 -13.95 -0.22
CA ALA A 154 29.48 -14.52 1.04
C ALA A 154 28.40 -14.58 2.12
N THR A 155 27.44 -13.68 2.11
CA THR A 155 26.30 -13.70 3.06
C THR A 155 25.20 -14.66 2.65
N LEU A 156 25.08 -14.97 1.36
CA LEU A 156 23.98 -15.74 0.80
C LEU A 156 23.79 -17.14 1.42
N PRO A 157 24.84 -17.97 1.66
CA PRO A 157 24.63 -19.28 2.29
C PRO A 157 24.02 -19.21 3.68
N ALA A 158 24.41 -18.24 4.50
CA ALA A 158 23.86 -18.05 5.84
C ALA A 158 22.40 -17.55 5.76
N GLN A 159 22.10 -16.65 4.81
CA GLN A 159 20.73 -16.16 4.57
C GLN A 159 19.80 -17.29 4.10
N LEU A 160 20.24 -18.12 3.16
CA LEU A 160 19.48 -19.29 2.71
C LEU A 160 19.27 -20.31 3.83
N ALA A 161 20.26 -20.50 4.71
CA ALA A 161 20.13 -21.37 5.87
C ALA A 161 19.09 -20.81 6.87
N LEU A 162 19.08 -19.49 7.10
CA LEU A 162 18.06 -18.82 7.92
C LEU A 162 16.65 -19.00 7.33
N GLN A 163 16.50 -18.77 6.03
CA GLN A 163 15.23 -18.98 5.34
C GLN A 163 14.80 -20.45 5.35
N GLY A 164 15.76 -21.37 5.17
CA GLY A 164 15.49 -22.82 5.29
C GLY A 164 15.05 -23.23 6.69
N LEU A 165 15.62 -22.62 7.73
CA LEU A 165 15.18 -22.83 9.11
C LEU A 165 13.76 -22.31 9.31
N ALA A 166 13.46 -21.09 8.86
CA ALA A 166 12.14 -20.50 8.94
C ALA A 166 11.10 -21.35 8.18
N LEU A 167 11.45 -21.81 6.97
CA LEU A 167 10.59 -22.66 6.15
C LEU A 167 10.32 -24.02 6.81
N SER A 168 11.34 -24.64 7.44
CA SER A 168 11.17 -25.95 8.11
C SER A 168 10.27 -25.85 9.34
N VAL A 169 10.28 -24.73 10.05
CA VAL A 169 9.33 -24.46 11.15
C VAL A 169 7.92 -24.24 10.59
N LEU A 170 7.80 -23.42 9.55
CA LEU A 170 6.52 -23.09 8.94
C LEU A 170 5.82 -24.33 8.33
N ARG A 171 6.60 -25.27 7.79
CA ARG A 171 6.09 -26.52 7.20
C ARG A 171 5.94 -27.64 8.22
N GLU A 172 6.13 -27.35 9.51
CA GLU A 172 6.05 -28.35 10.61
C GLU A 172 7.01 -29.53 10.46
N TRP A 173 8.08 -29.38 9.65
CA TRP A 173 9.12 -30.37 9.53
C TRP A 173 9.99 -30.43 10.81
N LEU A 174 10.09 -29.29 11.51
CA LEU A 174 10.72 -29.16 12.81
C LEU A 174 9.71 -28.54 13.78
N ALA A 175 9.25 -29.34 14.73
CA ALA A 175 8.39 -28.85 15.79
C ALA A 175 9.23 -28.22 16.91
N PHE A 176 9.03 -26.91 17.13
CA PHE A 176 9.64 -26.18 18.24
C PHE A 176 8.59 -25.89 19.33
N GLU A 177 8.11 -26.95 19.99
CA GLU A 177 7.14 -26.84 21.06
C GLU A 177 7.84 -26.70 22.42
N GLY A 178 7.52 -25.64 23.16
CA GLY A 178 8.01 -25.37 24.51
C GLY A 178 9.25 -24.45 24.57
N PRO A 179 9.60 -23.95 25.78
CA PRO A 179 10.59 -22.90 25.96
C PRO A 179 12.01 -23.31 25.56
N ARG A 180 12.38 -24.59 25.67
CA ARG A 180 13.72 -25.07 25.26
C ARG A 180 13.89 -25.08 23.76
N SER A 181 12.87 -25.47 23.01
CA SER A 181 12.90 -25.50 21.56
C SER A 181 12.91 -24.09 20.97
N GLN A 182 12.20 -23.15 21.60
CA GLN A 182 12.25 -21.74 21.22
C GLN A 182 13.67 -21.16 21.44
N GLN A 183 14.34 -21.51 22.52
CA GLN A 183 15.75 -21.13 22.77
C GLN A 183 16.70 -21.70 21.69
N LEU A 184 16.47 -22.96 21.26
CA LEU A 184 17.26 -23.58 20.18
C LEU A 184 17.05 -22.86 18.84
N TYR A 185 15.81 -22.48 18.50
CA TYR A 185 15.50 -21.70 17.30
C TYR A 185 16.26 -20.36 17.30
N TRP A 186 16.14 -19.58 18.37
CA TRP A 186 16.84 -18.30 18.49
C TRP A 186 18.35 -18.47 18.53
N GLY A 187 18.84 -19.53 19.15
CA GLY A 187 20.28 -19.88 19.16
C GLY A 187 20.78 -20.18 17.75
N ALA A 188 20.05 -20.96 16.95
CA ALA A 188 20.37 -21.24 15.56
C ALA A 188 20.33 -19.97 14.70
N PHE A 189 19.30 -19.12 14.88
CA PHE A 189 19.17 -17.83 14.21
C PHE A 189 20.40 -16.93 14.46
N LEU A 190 20.77 -16.75 15.73
CA LEU A 190 21.91 -15.93 16.11
C LEU A 190 23.23 -16.51 15.60
N LEU A 191 23.39 -17.83 15.59
CA LEU A 191 24.57 -18.50 15.04
C LEU A 191 24.73 -18.23 13.54
N MET A 192 23.65 -18.32 12.77
CA MET A 192 23.68 -18.06 11.33
C MET A 192 23.92 -16.57 11.01
N LEU A 193 23.33 -15.67 11.80
CA LEU A 193 23.61 -14.23 11.70
C LEU A 193 25.09 -13.94 11.99
N LEU A 194 25.62 -14.49 13.08
CA LEU A 194 27.02 -14.33 13.45
C LEU A 194 27.96 -14.91 12.38
N TRP A 195 27.60 -16.05 11.80
CA TRP A 195 28.36 -16.63 10.68
C TRP A 195 28.43 -15.66 9.49
N ALA A 196 27.31 -15.07 9.06
CA ALA A 196 27.29 -14.08 7.98
C ALA A 196 28.19 -12.88 8.30
N LEU A 197 28.06 -12.32 9.53
CA LEU A 197 28.85 -11.17 9.97
C LEU A 197 30.36 -11.49 9.98
N LEU A 198 30.76 -12.62 10.55
CA LEU A 198 32.16 -13.05 10.60
C LEU A 198 32.72 -13.31 9.19
N ALA A 199 31.95 -13.87 8.27
CA ALA A 199 32.38 -14.08 6.89
C ALA A 199 32.70 -12.75 6.21
N VAL A 200 31.82 -11.73 6.37
CA VAL A 200 32.04 -10.40 5.79
C VAL A 200 33.21 -9.68 6.47
N VAL A 201 33.32 -9.72 7.78
CA VAL A 201 34.45 -9.10 8.52
C VAL A 201 35.76 -9.72 8.08
N ARG A 202 35.86 -11.07 8.02
CA ARG A 202 37.07 -11.76 7.58
C ARG A 202 37.43 -11.50 6.12
N LEU A 203 36.41 -11.42 5.26
CA LEU A 203 36.59 -11.00 3.86
C LEU A 203 37.15 -9.58 3.83
N THR A 204 36.51 -8.63 4.56
CA THR A 204 36.92 -7.23 4.60
C THR A 204 38.37 -7.10 5.17
N ALA A 205 38.74 -7.90 6.14
CA ALA A 205 40.09 -7.91 6.68
C ALA A 205 41.21 -8.17 5.66
N ARG A 206 40.86 -8.80 4.51
CA ARG A 206 41.79 -9.03 3.39
C ARG A 206 41.92 -7.86 2.44
N PHE A 207 40.97 -6.93 2.49
CA PHE A 207 40.94 -5.70 1.70
C PHE A 207 41.29 -4.46 2.53
N ALA A 208 41.18 -4.56 3.86
CA ALA A 208 41.32 -3.42 4.73
C ALA A 208 42.80 -3.04 4.91
N GLY A 209 43.05 -1.74 5.03
CA GLY A 209 44.32 -1.20 5.43
C GLY A 209 44.55 -1.35 6.96
N PRO A 210 44.73 -0.28 7.73
CA PRO A 210 45.01 -0.34 9.16
C PRO A 210 43.91 -1.07 9.95
N ARG A 211 44.29 -1.88 10.93
CA ARG A 211 43.36 -2.69 11.75
C ARG A 211 42.23 -1.90 12.42
N TRP A 212 42.46 -0.64 12.78
CA TRP A 212 41.45 0.20 13.43
C TRP A 212 40.25 0.50 12.46
N ARG A 213 40.51 0.65 11.15
CA ARG A 213 39.43 0.83 10.14
C ARG A 213 38.54 -0.41 10.05
N LEU A 214 39.14 -1.59 10.16
CA LEU A 214 38.37 -2.84 10.22
C LEU A 214 37.48 -2.90 11.46
N VAL A 215 37.98 -2.44 12.62
CA VAL A 215 37.17 -2.37 13.84
C VAL A 215 35.99 -1.44 13.67
N VAL A 216 36.17 -0.25 13.09
CA VAL A 216 35.10 0.68 12.80
C VAL A 216 34.05 0.05 11.83
N PHE A 217 34.55 -0.58 10.77
CA PHE A 217 33.66 -1.30 9.83
C PHE A 217 32.83 -2.38 10.54
N SER A 218 33.47 -3.17 11.41
CA SER A 218 32.80 -4.26 12.15
C SER A 218 31.72 -3.73 13.10
N LEU A 219 31.97 -2.59 13.77
CA LEU A 219 31.00 -1.94 14.66
C LEU A 219 29.80 -1.39 13.85
N VAL A 220 30.05 -0.76 12.69
CA VAL A 220 28.99 -0.26 11.81
C VAL A 220 28.15 -1.42 11.26
N LEU A 221 28.80 -2.48 10.75
CA LEU A 221 28.12 -3.66 10.24
C LEU A 221 27.27 -4.33 11.31
N GLY A 222 27.81 -4.55 12.51
CA GLY A 222 27.09 -5.15 13.64
C GLY A 222 25.92 -4.28 14.11
N GLY A 223 26.13 -2.97 14.23
CA GLY A 223 25.10 -2.00 14.62
C GLY A 223 23.94 -1.94 13.61
N LEU A 224 24.25 -1.86 12.30
CA LEU A 224 23.24 -1.87 11.25
C LEU A 224 22.49 -3.20 11.17
N SER A 225 23.18 -4.34 11.39
CA SER A 225 22.53 -5.65 11.42
C SER A 225 21.58 -5.78 12.61
N GLY A 226 21.98 -5.29 13.79
CA GLY A 226 21.11 -5.23 14.96
C GLY A 226 19.89 -4.32 14.75
N LEU A 227 20.10 -3.15 14.13
CA LEU A 227 19.04 -2.22 13.78
C LEU A 227 18.08 -2.85 12.76
N ALA A 228 18.59 -3.58 11.75
CA ALA A 228 17.78 -4.27 10.77
C ALA A 228 16.82 -5.28 11.41
N VAL A 229 17.34 -6.11 12.33
CA VAL A 229 16.53 -7.10 13.05
C VAL A 229 15.48 -6.46 13.94
N TRP A 230 15.79 -5.29 14.53
CA TRP A 230 14.89 -4.60 15.46
C TRP A 230 13.82 -3.78 14.75
N GLN A 231 14.17 -3.02 13.70
CA GLN A 231 13.32 -1.99 13.12
C GLN A 231 12.62 -2.44 11.84
N PHE A 232 13.13 -3.47 11.15
CA PHE A 232 12.59 -3.93 9.86
C PHE A 232 12.24 -5.42 9.89
N PRO A 233 11.27 -5.82 10.74
CA PRO A 233 10.81 -7.21 10.81
C PRO A 233 9.93 -7.59 9.60
N ASP A 234 9.46 -6.59 8.84
CA ASP A 234 8.52 -6.80 7.74
C ASP A 234 9.17 -7.60 6.62
N ARG A 235 8.39 -8.56 6.09
CA ARG A 235 8.80 -9.44 5.00
C ARG A 235 8.34 -8.89 3.67
N PRO A 236 9.09 -9.12 2.57
CA PRO A 236 8.69 -8.65 1.24
C PRO A 236 7.44 -9.37 0.70
N TRP A 237 7.05 -10.49 1.30
CA TRP A 237 5.84 -11.24 0.96
C TRP A 237 4.96 -11.39 2.19
N ALA A 238 3.70 -10.99 2.07
CA ALA A 238 2.66 -11.19 3.07
C ALA A 238 1.57 -12.13 2.52
N PRO A 239 0.90 -12.94 3.37
CA PRO A 239 -0.26 -13.72 2.95
C PRO A 239 -1.34 -12.80 2.38
N ASP A 240 -1.92 -13.19 1.25
CA ASP A 240 -3.13 -12.57 0.72
C ASP A 240 -4.35 -13.19 1.41
N GLU A 241 -4.71 -12.62 2.55
CA GLU A 241 -5.86 -13.10 3.32
C GLU A 241 -7.17 -13.02 2.52
N SER A 242 -7.29 -12.02 1.65
CA SER A 242 -8.50 -11.84 0.84
C SER A 242 -8.61 -12.93 -0.23
N ALA A 243 -7.52 -13.28 -0.89
CA ALA A 243 -7.49 -14.38 -1.86
C ALA A 243 -7.58 -15.75 -1.18
N ALA A 244 -7.03 -15.92 0.03
CA ALA A 244 -7.15 -17.16 0.80
C ALA A 244 -8.60 -17.41 1.25
N LEU A 245 -9.28 -16.38 1.74
CA LEU A 245 -10.70 -16.45 2.10
C LEU A 245 -11.60 -16.68 0.88
N ALA A 246 -11.24 -16.09 -0.28
CA ALA A 246 -11.98 -16.30 -1.52
C ALA A 246 -11.79 -17.71 -2.11
N ALA A 247 -10.65 -18.37 -1.87
CA ALA A 247 -10.40 -19.74 -2.38
C ALA A 247 -11.23 -20.81 -1.68
N ASP A 248 -11.58 -20.60 -0.40
CA ASP A 248 -12.42 -21.51 0.40
C ASP A 248 -13.91 -21.12 0.39
N ALA A 249 -14.25 -19.92 -0.12
CA ALA A 249 -15.64 -19.49 -0.23
C ALA A 249 -16.32 -20.16 -1.42
N PRO A 250 -17.61 -20.59 -1.31
CA PRO A 250 -18.38 -21.02 -2.47
C PRO A 250 -18.39 -19.87 -3.49
N GLU A 251 -18.22 -20.20 -4.80
CA GLU A 251 -18.26 -19.18 -5.85
C GLU A 251 -19.48 -18.26 -5.64
N PRO A 252 -19.30 -16.94 -5.54
CA PRO A 252 -20.43 -16.06 -5.34
C PRO A 252 -21.42 -16.21 -6.50
N PRO A 253 -22.72 -16.17 -6.21
CA PRO A 253 -23.74 -16.33 -7.24
C PRO A 253 -23.53 -15.27 -8.33
N ARG A 254 -23.48 -15.73 -9.60
CA ARG A 254 -23.25 -14.84 -10.76
C ARG A 254 -24.56 -14.40 -11.37
N LEU A 255 -24.70 -13.12 -11.66
CA LEU A 255 -25.84 -12.58 -12.38
C LEU A 255 -25.99 -13.27 -13.75
N ARG A 256 -27.20 -13.76 -14.03
CA ARG A 256 -27.58 -14.26 -15.36
C ARG A 256 -28.43 -13.22 -16.07
N LEU A 257 -27.87 -12.59 -17.09
CA LEU A 257 -28.62 -11.72 -17.97
C LEU A 257 -29.43 -12.59 -18.95
N SER A 258 -30.71 -12.73 -18.67
CA SER A 258 -31.67 -13.45 -19.50
C SER A 258 -32.89 -12.58 -19.80
N GLN A 259 -33.68 -12.96 -20.80
CA GLN A 259 -34.94 -12.27 -21.07
C GLN A 259 -35.81 -12.20 -19.80
N ALA A 260 -35.92 -13.31 -19.07
CA ALA A 260 -36.70 -13.37 -17.83
C ALA A 260 -36.19 -12.37 -16.77
N THR A 261 -34.87 -12.19 -16.65
CA THR A 261 -34.28 -11.22 -15.71
C THR A 261 -34.64 -9.79 -16.10
N PHE A 262 -34.57 -9.44 -17.39
CA PHE A 262 -34.94 -8.11 -17.85
C PHE A 262 -36.46 -7.84 -17.71
N GLU A 263 -37.31 -8.83 -18.01
CA GLU A 263 -38.74 -8.72 -17.81
C GLU A 263 -39.12 -8.55 -16.33
N ALA A 264 -38.43 -9.30 -15.43
CA ALA A 264 -38.61 -9.12 -14.00
C ALA A 264 -38.22 -7.72 -13.56
N GLN A 265 -37.03 -7.23 -13.96
CA GLN A 265 -36.59 -5.86 -13.64
C GLN A 265 -37.56 -4.78 -14.14
N GLN A 266 -38.19 -4.96 -15.30
CA GLN A 266 -39.22 -4.04 -15.79
C GLN A 266 -40.52 -4.12 -14.96
N ALA A 267 -40.92 -5.32 -14.56
CA ALA A 267 -42.15 -5.56 -13.79
C ALA A 267 -42.06 -5.05 -12.34
N LEU A 268 -40.86 -4.95 -11.78
CA LEU A 268 -40.63 -4.44 -10.40
C LEU A 268 -41.13 -3.00 -10.24
N TRP A 269 -40.89 -2.13 -11.22
CA TRP A 269 -41.19 -0.70 -11.06
C TRP A 269 -42.68 -0.38 -10.93
N PRO A 270 -43.59 -0.89 -11.80
CA PRO A 270 -45.01 -0.70 -11.58
C PRO A 270 -45.55 -1.34 -10.31
N ALA A 271 -44.93 -2.42 -9.82
CA ALA A 271 -45.28 -3.02 -8.54
C ALA A 271 -44.92 -2.10 -7.37
N LEU A 272 -43.67 -1.63 -7.32
CA LEU A 272 -43.19 -0.70 -6.31
C LEU A 272 -44.01 0.61 -6.29
N GLU A 273 -44.37 1.15 -7.43
CA GLU A 273 -45.22 2.36 -7.52
C GLU A 273 -46.58 2.17 -6.87
N ARG A 274 -47.19 0.97 -7.02
CA ARG A 274 -48.48 0.63 -6.40
C ARG A 274 -48.38 0.35 -4.92
N GLU A 275 -47.29 -0.32 -4.49
CA GLU A 275 -47.07 -0.75 -3.11
C GLU A 275 -46.58 0.40 -2.22
N LEU A 276 -45.87 1.38 -2.79
CA LEU A 276 -45.36 2.51 -2.06
C LEU A 276 -46.50 3.40 -1.54
N LEU A 277 -46.63 3.46 -0.22
CA LEU A 277 -47.67 4.21 0.43
C LEU A 277 -47.48 5.73 0.28
N PRO A 278 -48.54 6.49 0.01
CA PRO A 278 -48.46 7.95 -0.01
C PRO A 278 -48.34 8.51 1.42
N GLN A 279 -48.02 9.79 1.49
CA GLN A 279 -48.00 10.53 2.75
C GLN A 279 -49.36 10.51 3.47
N ARG A 280 -49.33 10.63 4.80
CA ARG A 280 -50.51 10.89 5.65
C ARG A 280 -50.57 12.38 6.03
N GLU A 281 -51.61 13.05 5.70
CA GLU A 281 -51.77 14.48 5.95
C GLU A 281 -51.56 14.84 7.45
N GLY A 282 -50.79 15.90 7.70
CA GLY A 282 -50.51 16.41 9.05
C GLY A 282 -49.51 15.58 9.87
N LEU A 283 -48.83 14.61 9.26
CA LEU A 283 -47.78 13.83 9.93
C LEU A 283 -46.46 13.96 9.15
N THR A 284 -45.39 14.27 9.85
CA THR A 284 -44.01 14.12 9.28
C THR A 284 -43.66 12.66 9.20
N GLU A 285 -43.52 12.11 8.01
CA GLU A 285 -43.23 10.70 7.76
C GLU A 285 -41.79 10.48 7.36
N VAL A 286 -41.34 9.22 7.48
CA VAL A 286 -40.03 8.77 6.98
C VAL A 286 -40.21 7.95 5.73
N TYR A 287 -39.52 8.35 4.67
CA TYR A 287 -39.33 7.57 3.46
C TYR A 287 -37.88 7.06 3.42
N GLY A 288 -37.69 5.77 3.19
CA GLY A 288 -36.39 5.15 3.16
C GLY A 288 -35.93 4.81 1.74
N LEU A 289 -34.66 5.03 1.44
CA LEU A 289 -34.02 4.55 0.24
C LEU A 289 -32.67 3.93 0.59
N VAL A 290 -32.53 2.62 0.34
CA VAL A 290 -31.28 1.89 0.53
C VAL A 290 -30.68 1.61 -0.83
N PHE A 291 -29.39 1.91 -1.00
CA PHE A 291 -28.67 1.79 -2.26
C PHE A 291 -27.33 1.09 -2.06
N ALA A 292 -27.17 -0.12 -2.64
CA ALA A 292 -25.93 -0.90 -2.55
C ALA A 292 -25.51 -1.42 -3.94
N PRO A 293 -24.60 -0.69 -4.62
CA PRO A 293 -24.27 -0.94 -6.02
C PRO A 293 -23.17 -2.00 -6.24
N TYR A 294 -22.58 -2.60 -5.20
CA TYR A 294 -21.47 -3.55 -5.31
C TYR A 294 -21.95 -4.98 -5.01
N ALA A 295 -21.96 -5.83 -6.04
CA ALA A 295 -22.60 -7.15 -6.00
C ALA A 295 -21.73 -8.27 -5.42
N GLU A 296 -20.42 -8.09 -5.34
CA GLU A 296 -19.47 -9.18 -5.08
C GLU A 296 -19.30 -9.48 -3.58
N GLU A 297 -19.83 -8.61 -2.70
CA GLU A 297 -19.70 -8.72 -1.25
C GLU A 297 -21.07 -8.89 -0.57
N GLU A 298 -21.25 -10.03 0.09
CA GLU A 298 -22.47 -10.35 0.85
C GLU A 298 -22.80 -9.37 1.98
N VAL A 299 -21.81 -8.66 2.49
CA VAL A 299 -21.98 -7.68 3.56
C VAL A 299 -22.94 -6.56 3.15
N PHE A 300 -22.87 -6.07 1.89
CA PHE A 300 -23.72 -5.00 1.41
C PHE A 300 -25.18 -5.45 1.25
N ARG A 301 -25.42 -6.69 0.86
CA ARG A 301 -26.76 -7.28 0.80
C ARG A 301 -27.36 -7.39 2.20
N ARG A 302 -26.63 -7.98 3.14
CA ARG A 302 -27.10 -8.14 4.55
C ARG A 302 -27.36 -6.80 5.22
N GLU A 303 -26.45 -5.84 5.00
CA GLU A 303 -26.57 -4.50 5.56
C GLU A 303 -27.76 -3.75 4.97
N SER A 304 -27.98 -3.85 3.66
CA SER A 304 -29.16 -3.25 2.99
C SER A 304 -30.48 -3.79 3.56
N GLN A 305 -30.57 -5.08 3.82
CA GLN A 305 -31.74 -5.69 4.42
C GLN A 305 -31.92 -5.20 5.86
N MET A 306 -30.87 -5.23 6.67
CA MET A 306 -30.89 -4.78 8.06
C MET A 306 -31.33 -3.33 8.18
N VAL A 307 -30.77 -2.41 7.38
CA VAL A 307 -31.15 -0.99 7.40
C VAL A 307 -32.61 -0.79 6.97
N GLY A 308 -33.04 -1.47 5.92
CA GLY A 308 -34.44 -1.47 5.51
C GLY A 308 -35.39 -1.89 6.61
N ASP A 309 -35.06 -2.96 7.35
CA ASP A 309 -35.86 -3.46 8.46
C ASP A 309 -35.89 -2.49 9.65
N VAL A 310 -34.76 -1.85 9.98
CA VAL A 310 -34.70 -0.82 11.03
C VAL A 310 -35.61 0.36 10.67
N LEU A 311 -35.58 0.84 9.42
CA LEU A 311 -36.45 1.94 9.00
C LEU A 311 -37.93 1.56 9.07
N ARG A 312 -38.31 0.36 8.60
CA ARG A 312 -39.69 -0.14 8.65
C ARG A 312 -40.18 -0.26 10.11
N GLN A 313 -39.40 -0.93 10.95
CA GLN A 313 -39.82 -1.27 12.31
C GLN A 313 -39.75 -0.12 13.30
N ARG A 314 -38.70 0.73 13.17
CA ARG A 314 -38.43 1.79 14.16
C ARG A 314 -38.91 3.17 13.75
N PHE A 315 -38.98 3.46 12.43
CA PHE A 315 -39.26 4.81 11.95
C PHE A 315 -40.64 4.94 11.29
N ASP A 316 -41.54 4.00 11.56
CA ASP A 316 -42.91 4.01 11.00
C ASP A 316 -42.94 4.06 9.45
N ALA A 317 -41.90 3.49 8.84
CA ALA A 317 -41.70 3.56 7.39
C ALA A 317 -42.17 2.27 6.65
N GLU A 318 -43.02 1.44 7.29
CA GLU A 318 -43.57 0.27 6.63
C GLU A 318 -44.34 0.69 5.38
N GLY A 319 -44.04 0.02 4.24
CA GLY A 319 -44.56 0.38 2.93
C GLY A 319 -43.97 1.68 2.34
N ARG A 320 -42.94 2.28 2.92
CA ARG A 320 -42.29 3.52 2.48
C ARG A 320 -40.77 3.39 2.29
N VAL A 321 -40.25 2.15 2.21
CA VAL A 321 -38.82 1.89 2.04
C VAL A 321 -38.60 1.20 0.72
N LEU A 322 -37.77 1.82 -0.13
CA LEU A 322 -37.25 1.22 -1.36
C LEU A 322 -35.82 0.72 -1.14
N THR A 323 -35.49 -0.41 -1.74
CA THR A 323 -34.14 -0.98 -1.73
C THR A 323 -33.70 -1.25 -3.16
N LEU A 324 -32.60 -0.67 -3.57
CA LEU A 324 -31.90 -0.94 -4.81
C LEU A 324 -30.61 -1.68 -4.46
N LEU A 325 -30.44 -2.86 -5.03
CA LEU A 325 -29.36 -3.75 -4.65
C LEU A 325 -28.79 -4.48 -5.86
N ASN A 326 -27.49 -4.45 -6.02
CA ASN A 326 -26.78 -5.31 -6.94
C ASN A 326 -26.37 -6.60 -6.23
N HIS A 327 -27.07 -7.69 -6.54
CA HIS A 327 -26.71 -9.03 -6.10
C HIS A 327 -27.42 -10.06 -7.01
N ALA A 328 -26.74 -11.15 -7.33
CA ALA A 328 -27.26 -12.13 -8.26
C ALA A 328 -28.59 -12.79 -7.77
N ASP A 329 -28.70 -13.09 -6.48
CA ASP A 329 -29.88 -13.73 -5.87
C ASP A 329 -31.10 -12.80 -5.82
N THR A 330 -30.89 -11.48 -5.91
CA THR A 330 -31.98 -10.50 -5.86
C THR A 330 -32.32 -9.91 -7.23
N ALA A 331 -31.68 -10.39 -8.28
CA ALA A 331 -31.81 -9.82 -9.63
C ALA A 331 -33.23 -9.87 -10.23
N THR A 332 -34.14 -10.69 -9.67
CA THR A 332 -35.54 -10.77 -10.08
C THR A 332 -36.53 -10.23 -9.05
N SER A 333 -36.05 -9.83 -7.85
CA SER A 333 -36.90 -9.39 -6.73
C SER A 333 -36.66 -7.98 -6.26
N LEU A 334 -35.48 -7.39 -6.55
CA LEU A 334 -35.13 -6.01 -6.23
C LEU A 334 -34.62 -5.29 -7.49
N PRO A 335 -34.90 -4.00 -7.66
CA PRO A 335 -34.30 -3.21 -8.72
C PRO A 335 -32.79 -3.13 -8.57
N TRP A 336 -32.08 -3.18 -9.67
CA TRP A 336 -30.64 -3.01 -9.68
C TRP A 336 -30.23 -1.62 -9.18
N ALA A 337 -29.17 -1.58 -8.40
CA ALA A 337 -28.58 -0.34 -7.89
C ALA A 337 -27.69 0.31 -8.97
N THR A 338 -28.32 0.98 -9.93
CA THR A 338 -27.68 1.79 -10.98
C THR A 338 -27.99 3.27 -10.77
N PRO A 339 -27.19 4.22 -11.31
CA PRO A 339 -27.50 5.66 -11.24
C PRO A 339 -28.87 6.01 -11.84
N GLN A 340 -29.27 5.33 -12.92
CA GLN A 340 -30.56 5.53 -13.56
C GLN A 340 -31.71 5.07 -12.66
N ASN A 341 -31.59 3.92 -12.05
CA ASN A 341 -32.58 3.42 -11.09
C ASN A 341 -32.60 4.24 -9.80
N LEU A 342 -31.46 4.77 -9.34
CA LEU A 342 -31.41 5.70 -8.21
C LEU A 342 -32.21 6.97 -8.50
N ARG A 343 -32.04 7.59 -9.69
CA ARG A 343 -32.84 8.72 -10.14
C ARG A 343 -34.35 8.38 -10.16
N ARG A 344 -34.69 7.20 -10.70
CA ARG A 344 -36.08 6.75 -10.76
C ARG A 344 -36.68 6.53 -9.38
N ALA A 345 -35.94 5.93 -8.45
CA ALA A 345 -36.39 5.70 -7.07
C ALA A 345 -36.60 7.02 -6.30
N ILE A 346 -35.65 7.96 -6.40
CA ILE A 346 -35.76 9.28 -5.77
C ILE A 346 -37.00 10.03 -6.36
N GLY A 347 -37.19 9.99 -7.68
CA GLY A 347 -38.37 10.59 -8.33
C GLY A 347 -39.70 9.97 -7.88
N LEU A 348 -39.74 8.63 -7.71
CA LEU A 348 -40.92 7.92 -7.22
C LEU A 348 -41.26 8.28 -5.78
N LEU A 349 -40.23 8.34 -4.89
CA LEU A 349 -40.40 8.78 -3.50
C LEU A 349 -40.92 10.23 -3.44
N ALA A 350 -40.33 11.13 -4.24
CA ALA A 350 -40.72 12.53 -4.30
C ALA A 350 -42.18 12.75 -4.76
N GLN A 351 -42.77 11.78 -5.49
CA GLN A 351 -44.19 11.81 -5.89
C GLN A 351 -45.14 11.35 -4.76
N LYS A 352 -44.63 10.53 -3.85
CA LYS A 352 -45.44 9.91 -2.77
C LYS A 352 -45.37 10.67 -1.45
N MET A 353 -44.25 11.36 -1.18
CA MET A 353 -43.97 12.09 0.07
C MET A 353 -44.38 13.58 -0.04
N ASP A 354 -44.58 14.20 1.09
CA ASP A 354 -44.51 15.65 1.20
C ASP A 354 -43.04 16.10 1.20
N ARG A 355 -42.62 16.72 0.09
CA ARG A 355 -41.23 17.10 -0.14
C ARG A 355 -40.71 18.19 0.83
N GLU A 356 -41.62 18.93 1.47
CA GLU A 356 -41.30 20.02 2.39
C GLU A 356 -41.27 19.55 3.85
N HIS A 357 -42.12 18.59 4.23
CA HIS A 357 -42.33 18.21 5.61
C HIS A 357 -41.80 16.80 5.95
N ASP A 358 -41.89 15.84 5.03
CA ASP A 358 -41.41 14.49 5.25
C ASP A 358 -39.87 14.40 5.19
N VAL A 359 -39.34 13.33 5.78
CA VAL A 359 -37.90 13.09 5.84
C VAL A 359 -37.51 11.91 4.96
N LEU A 360 -36.66 12.17 3.97
CA LEU A 360 -35.99 11.11 3.22
C LEU A 360 -34.74 10.61 4.00
N VAL A 361 -34.73 9.32 4.36
CA VAL A 361 -33.57 8.64 4.89
C VAL A 361 -32.93 7.83 3.77
N LEU A 362 -31.75 8.26 3.32
CA LEU A 362 -30.96 7.61 2.28
C LEU A 362 -29.74 6.93 2.87
N TYR A 363 -29.62 5.63 2.65
CA TYR A 363 -28.47 4.82 3.07
C TYR A 363 -27.74 4.29 1.85
N LEU A 364 -26.45 4.61 1.75
CA LEU A 364 -25.55 4.11 0.67
C LEU A 364 -24.48 3.22 1.29
N SER A 365 -24.31 2.02 0.74
CA SER A 365 -23.31 1.06 1.21
C SER A 365 -22.55 0.45 0.05
N SER A 366 -21.22 0.65 0.03
CA SER A 366 -20.32 0.12 -0.99
C SER A 366 -18.86 0.29 -0.57
N HIS A 367 -17.93 -0.20 -1.39
CA HIS A 367 -16.55 0.28 -1.33
C HIS A 367 -16.46 1.73 -1.80
N GLY A 368 -15.56 2.49 -1.17
CA GLY A 368 -15.28 3.89 -1.52
C GLY A 368 -13.86 4.06 -2.04
N ALA A 369 -13.68 4.93 -3.03
CA ALA A 369 -12.38 5.30 -3.60
C ALA A 369 -11.92 6.68 -3.11
N GLN A 370 -10.63 6.99 -3.28
CA GLN A 370 -10.04 8.27 -2.87
C GLN A 370 -10.58 9.48 -3.64
N ASP A 371 -11.19 9.26 -4.80
CA ASP A 371 -11.93 10.28 -5.56
C ASP A 371 -13.39 10.41 -5.10
N PHE A 372 -13.74 9.81 -3.96
CA PHE A 372 -15.04 9.80 -3.30
C PHE A 372 -16.15 9.09 -4.07
N LYS A 373 -15.85 8.36 -5.14
CA LYS A 373 -16.85 7.54 -5.83
C LYS A 373 -17.12 6.27 -5.04
N LEU A 374 -18.39 5.88 -5.02
CA LEU A 374 -18.80 4.55 -4.57
C LEU A 374 -18.59 3.56 -5.71
N ALA A 375 -17.87 2.49 -5.42
CA ALA A 375 -17.67 1.42 -6.38
C ALA A 375 -19.01 0.76 -6.75
N ALA A 376 -19.15 0.43 -8.02
CA ALA A 376 -20.31 -0.28 -8.54
C ALA A 376 -19.84 -1.51 -9.32
N SER A 377 -20.50 -2.65 -9.09
CA SER A 377 -20.21 -3.91 -9.78
C SER A 377 -21.48 -4.76 -9.85
N HIS A 378 -21.77 -5.34 -11.02
CA HIS A 378 -22.82 -6.34 -11.19
C HIS A 378 -22.57 -7.19 -12.45
N TRP A 379 -21.35 -7.72 -12.57
CA TRP A 379 -20.96 -8.46 -13.77
C TRP A 379 -21.98 -9.57 -14.15
N PRO A 380 -22.36 -9.69 -15.45
CA PRO A 380 -21.85 -8.99 -16.64
C PRO A 380 -22.56 -7.67 -16.99
N LEU A 381 -23.43 -7.13 -16.14
CA LEU A 381 -24.00 -5.79 -16.32
C LEU A 381 -22.95 -4.74 -15.93
N GLU A 382 -22.61 -3.84 -16.85
CA GLU A 382 -21.78 -2.66 -16.56
C GLU A 382 -22.60 -1.63 -15.78
N VAL A 383 -22.12 -1.18 -14.65
CA VAL A 383 -22.76 -0.20 -13.77
C VAL A 383 -21.79 0.93 -13.48
N ASP A 384 -22.21 2.15 -13.74
CA ASP A 384 -21.42 3.34 -13.45
C ASP A 384 -21.36 3.60 -11.92
N PRO A 385 -20.19 4.02 -11.40
CA PRO A 385 -20.07 4.48 -10.02
C PRO A 385 -20.85 5.76 -9.80
N ILE A 386 -21.24 6.03 -8.54
CA ILE A 386 -21.89 7.27 -8.14
C ILE A 386 -20.93 8.14 -7.34
N ASP A 387 -21.01 9.46 -7.52
CA ASP A 387 -20.24 10.46 -6.79
C ASP A 387 -21.15 11.41 -5.99
N PRO A 388 -20.57 12.19 -5.05
CA PRO A 388 -21.35 13.10 -4.21
C PRO A 388 -22.12 14.17 -4.98
N GLN A 389 -21.55 14.72 -6.04
CA GLN A 389 -22.14 15.78 -6.87
C GLN A 389 -23.32 15.24 -7.67
N GLY A 390 -23.17 14.02 -8.21
CA GLY A 390 -24.26 13.33 -8.92
C GLY A 390 -25.46 13.06 -8.02
N LEU A 391 -25.21 12.56 -6.78
CA LEU A 391 -26.29 12.38 -5.81
C LEU A 391 -26.94 13.70 -5.42
N ARG A 392 -26.16 14.75 -5.17
CA ARG A 392 -26.69 16.07 -4.85
C ARG A 392 -27.63 16.58 -5.93
N ALA A 393 -27.21 16.48 -7.21
CA ALA A 393 -28.02 16.91 -8.33
C ALA A 393 -29.35 16.15 -8.40
N LEU A 394 -29.36 14.83 -8.18
CA LEU A 394 -30.58 14.01 -8.15
C LEU A 394 -31.56 14.43 -7.05
N LEU A 395 -31.05 14.70 -5.84
CA LEU A 395 -31.86 15.12 -4.70
C LEU A 395 -32.43 16.53 -4.90
N ASP A 396 -31.65 17.43 -5.49
CA ASP A 396 -32.10 18.81 -5.78
C ASP A 396 -33.11 18.84 -6.93
N GLU A 397 -32.92 18.02 -7.96
CA GLU A 397 -33.92 17.84 -9.05
C GLU A 397 -35.27 17.33 -8.52
N ALA A 398 -35.23 16.41 -7.56
CA ALA A 398 -36.45 15.87 -6.96
C ALA A 398 -37.14 16.85 -6.01
N GLY A 399 -36.47 17.90 -5.57
CA GLY A 399 -37.01 18.93 -4.68
C GLY A 399 -37.28 18.47 -3.24
N ILE A 400 -36.70 17.34 -2.81
CA ILE A 400 -36.85 16.82 -1.44
C ILE A 400 -36.02 17.68 -0.49
N GLN A 401 -36.65 18.29 0.53
CA GLN A 401 -35.97 19.22 1.42
C GLN A 401 -35.27 18.50 2.56
N ASN A 402 -35.98 17.77 3.41
CA ASN A 402 -35.43 17.16 4.59
C ASN A 402 -34.76 15.83 4.28
N ARG A 403 -33.43 15.75 4.49
CA ARG A 403 -32.62 14.61 4.08
C ARG A 403 -31.75 14.12 5.23
N VAL A 404 -31.84 12.85 5.56
CA VAL A 404 -30.87 12.13 6.38
C VAL A 404 -30.11 11.21 5.46
N ILE A 405 -28.80 11.42 5.29
CA ILE A 405 -27.96 10.69 4.36
C ILE A 405 -26.85 10.00 5.14
N ALA A 406 -26.75 8.69 5.02
CA ALA A 406 -25.70 7.89 5.65
C ALA A 406 -24.90 7.16 4.57
N ILE A 407 -23.56 7.32 4.58
CA ILE A 407 -22.64 6.71 3.62
C ILE A 407 -21.72 5.76 4.34
N SER A 408 -21.94 4.45 4.13
CA SER A 408 -21.13 3.35 4.65
C SER A 408 -20.08 2.95 3.60
N ALA A 409 -18.98 3.70 3.54
CA ALA A 409 -17.89 3.48 2.59
C ALA A 409 -16.56 4.07 3.09
N CYS A 410 -15.44 3.59 2.52
CA CYS A 410 -14.14 4.22 2.68
C CYS A 410 -14.14 5.64 2.10
N TYR A 411 -13.34 6.56 2.67
CA TYR A 411 -13.21 7.94 2.21
C TYR A 411 -14.52 8.74 2.15
N SER A 412 -15.56 8.23 2.82
CA SER A 412 -16.91 8.80 2.76
C SER A 412 -17.03 10.22 3.33
N GLY A 413 -16.06 10.70 4.09
CA GLY A 413 -16.00 12.10 4.55
C GLY A 413 -16.00 13.12 3.41
N GLY A 414 -15.53 12.75 2.21
CA GLY A 414 -15.62 13.58 1.01
C GLY A 414 -17.05 13.84 0.51
N TRP A 415 -18.06 13.14 1.06
CA TRP A 415 -19.47 13.34 0.79
C TRP A 415 -20.12 14.42 1.64
N VAL A 416 -19.49 14.80 2.78
CA VAL A 416 -20.07 15.72 3.74
C VAL A 416 -20.29 17.09 3.13
N GLU A 417 -19.23 17.72 2.60
CA GLU A 417 -19.31 19.08 2.02
C GLU A 417 -20.31 19.20 0.86
N PRO A 418 -20.25 18.31 -0.17
CA PRO A 418 -21.20 18.40 -1.29
C PRO A 418 -22.66 18.20 -0.90
N LEU A 419 -22.97 17.38 0.13
CA LEU A 419 -24.33 17.04 0.53
C LEU A 419 -24.85 17.88 1.71
N ALA A 420 -24.00 18.63 2.40
CA ALA A 420 -24.40 19.50 3.49
C ALA A 420 -25.33 20.60 3.02
N SER A 421 -26.39 20.83 3.79
CA SER A 421 -27.33 21.95 3.64
C SER A 421 -28.02 22.22 4.96
N ASP A 422 -28.75 23.34 5.06
CA ASP A 422 -29.55 23.65 6.25
C ASP A 422 -30.62 22.59 6.57
N SER A 423 -31.06 21.83 5.55
CA SER A 423 -32.12 20.82 5.63
C SER A 423 -31.58 19.39 5.49
N SER A 424 -30.27 19.17 5.65
CA SER A 424 -29.67 17.83 5.59
C SER A 424 -28.93 17.45 6.85
N LEU A 425 -28.95 16.15 7.18
CA LEU A 425 -28.03 15.47 8.08
C LEU A 425 -27.23 14.48 7.26
N VAL A 426 -25.91 14.58 7.29
CA VAL A 426 -25.00 13.69 6.58
C VAL A 426 -24.11 12.96 7.58
N MET A 427 -24.14 11.63 7.58
CA MET A 427 -23.30 10.75 8.39
C MET A 427 -22.40 9.92 7.50
N THR A 428 -21.13 9.76 7.85
CA THR A 428 -20.17 9.00 7.07
C THR A 428 -19.40 8.00 7.91
N ALA A 429 -19.05 6.85 7.35
CA ALA A 429 -18.33 5.77 8.01
C ALA A 429 -16.85 6.06 8.20
N ALA A 430 -16.31 7.01 7.45
CA ALA A 430 -14.90 7.42 7.52
C ALA A 430 -14.78 8.93 7.25
N ASP A 431 -13.62 9.51 7.54
CA ASP A 431 -13.26 10.83 7.03
C ASP A 431 -12.85 10.77 5.53
N ALA A 432 -12.39 11.88 4.97
CA ALA A 432 -12.02 11.99 3.56
C ALA A 432 -10.70 11.29 3.20
N THR A 433 -9.90 10.86 4.19
CA THR A 433 -8.54 10.36 4.00
C THR A 433 -8.32 8.93 4.50
N HIS A 434 -9.26 8.37 5.25
CA HIS A 434 -9.16 7.03 5.83
C HIS A 434 -10.19 6.05 5.26
N THR A 435 -9.85 4.76 5.38
CA THR A 435 -10.81 3.70 5.04
C THR A 435 -11.78 3.44 6.18
N SER A 436 -12.97 2.89 5.86
CA SER A 436 -13.89 2.30 6.83
C SER A 436 -13.60 0.81 7.03
N TYR A 437 -14.25 0.18 8.02
CA TYR A 437 -13.96 -1.20 8.41
C TYR A 437 -15.19 -2.11 8.25
N GLY A 438 -14.91 -3.40 8.04
CA GLY A 438 -15.95 -4.42 7.97
C GLY A 438 -16.64 -4.56 6.60
N CYS A 439 -16.03 -4.05 5.52
CA CYS A 439 -16.58 -4.15 4.17
C CYS A 439 -16.10 -5.39 3.37
N GLY A 440 -15.37 -6.31 3.99
CA GLY A 440 -14.88 -7.53 3.31
C GLY A 440 -15.85 -8.71 3.43
N SER A 441 -15.62 -9.75 2.62
CA SER A 441 -16.46 -10.96 2.49
C SER A 441 -16.72 -11.72 3.79
N ALA A 442 -15.76 -11.69 4.73
CA ALA A 442 -15.89 -12.35 6.04
C ALA A 442 -16.76 -11.56 7.04
N SER A 443 -17.09 -10.31 6.75
CA SER A 443 -17.85 -9.45 7.67
C SER A 443 -19.34 -9.67 7.51
N GLU A 444 -20.05 -9.77 8.63
CA GLU A 444 -21.53 -9.85 8.63
C GLU A 444 -22.17 -8.51 8.25
N LEU A 445 -21.71 -7.43 8.86
CA LEU A 445 -22.10 -6.03 8.62
C LEU A 445 -20.84 -5.15 8.69
N THR A 446 -20.88 -3.97 8.05
CA THR A 446 -19.82 -2.96 8.27
C THR A 446 -19.83 -2.48 9.72
N PHE A 447 -18.70 -1.99 10.22
CA PHE A 447 -18.64 -1.48 11.60
C PHE A 447 -19.58 -0.28 11.80
N PHE A 448 -19.67 0.58 10.79
CA PHE A 448 -20.57 1.72 10.81
C PHE A 448 -22.04 1.33 10.77
N GLY A 449 -22.43 0.50 9.79
CA GLY A 449 -23.81 0.03 9.65
C GLY A 449 -24.30 -0.71 10.89
N ARG A 450 -23.47 -1.62 11.42
CA ARG A 450 -23.75 -2.33 12.67
C ARG A 450 -23.92 -1.36 13.84
N ALA A 451 -22.92 -0.49 14.09
CA ALA A 451 -22.95 0.37 15.27
C ALA A 451 -24.08 1.40 15.23
N VAL A 452 -24.28 2.09 14.10
CA VAL A 452 -25.29 3.17 14.00
C VAL A 452 -26.69 2.59 13.84
N PHE A 453 -26.90 1.71 12.83
CA PHE A 453 -28.25 1.25 12.46
C PHE A 453 -28.70 0.04 13.28
N ASP A 454 -27.91 -1.03 13.34
CA ASP A 454 -28.34 -2.26 13.99
C ASP A 454 -28.33 -2.17 15.53
N GLU A 455 -27.41 -1.40 16.12
CA GLU A 455 -27.29 -1.32 17.58
C GLU A 455 -27.94 -0.08 18.15
N GLN A 456 -27.58 1.13 17.69
CA GLN A 456 -28.02 2.37 18.33
C GLN A 456 -29.42 2.81 17.88
N LEU A 457 -29.74 2.79 16.56
CA LEU A 457 -31.06 3.17 16.08
C LEU A 457 -32.18 2.18 16.46
N ARG A 458 -31.83 0.97 16.93
CA ARG A 458 -32.79 0.09 17.60
C ARG A 458 -33.16 0.55 19.02
N GLN A 459 -32.35 1.44 19.63
CA GLN A 459 -32.52 1.92 21.02
C GLN A 459 -33.03 3.37 21.10
N THR A 460 -32.81 4.18 20.06
CA THR A 460 -33.22 5.57 19.99
C THR A 460 -33.75 5.91 18.59
N HIS A 461 -34.62 6.89 18.49
CA HIS A 461 -35.08 7.45 17.21
C HIS A 461 -34.22 8.65 16.76
N SER A 462 -33.26 9.08 17.58
CA SER A 462 -32.36 10.19 17.29
C SER A 462 -31.14 9.75 16.48
N PHE A 463 -31.03 10.16 15.22
CA PHE A 463 -29.86 9.88 14.36
C PHE A 463 -28.57 10.46 14.96
N THR A 464 -28.65 11.69 15.51
CA THR A 464 -27.47 12.34 16.10
C THR A 464 -27.01 11.65 17.37
N GLN A 465 -27.95 11.20 18.22
CA GLN A 465 -27.63 10.45 19.43
C GLN A 465 -27.07 9.05 19.08
N ALA A 466 -27.69 8.36 18.11
CA ALA A 466 -27.24 7.06 17.65
C ALA A 466 -25.80 7.15 17.11
N PHE A 467 -25.51 8.14 16.28
CA PHE A 467 -24.17 8.38 15.77
C PHE A 467 -23.16 8.64 16.90
N ALA A 468 -23.49 9.54 17.83
CA ALA A 468 -22.59 9.87 18.95
C ALA A 468 -22.27 8.65 19.83
N LYS A 469 -23.27 7.77 20.09
CA LYS A 469 -23.09 6.53 20.85
C LYS A 469 -22.33 5.46 20.05
N ALA A 470 -22.42 5.47 18.73
CA ALA A 470 -21.72 4.53 17.88
C ALA A 470 -20.20 4.79 17.79
N LEU A 471 -19.74 6.05 17.90
CA LEU A 471 -18.32 6.40 17.78
C LEU A 471 -17.38 5.58 18.68
N PRO A 472 -17.59 5.50 20.01
CA PRO A 472 -16.72 4.71 20.87
C PRO A 472 -16.79 3.20 20.57
N VAL A 473 -17.93 2.70 20.08
CA VAL A 473 -18.09 1.30 19.70
C VAL A 473 -17.27 0.98 18.44
N ILE A 474 -17.35 1.86 17.45
CA ILE A 474 -16.55 1.74 16.22
C ILE A 474 -15.06 1.77 16.55
N ALA A 475 -14.61 2.78 17.31
CA ALA A 475 -13.21 2.92 17.70
C ALA A 475 -12.67 1.68 18.47
N LEU A 476 -13.50 1.07 19.33
CA LEU A 476 -13.13 -0.15 20.03
C LEU A 476 -12.97 -1.35 19.06
N ARG A 477 -13.91 -1.52 18.12
CA ARG A 477 -13.87 -2.58 17.12
C ARG A 477 -12.66 -2.45 16.19
N GLU A 478 -12.37 -1.22 15.75
CA GLU A 478 -11.20 -0.92 14.91
C GLU A 478 -9.89 -1.26 15.62
N LYS A 479 -9.79 -0.91 16.89
CA LYS A 479 -8.64 -1.27 17.72
C LYS A 479 -8.47 -2.80 17.86
N GLN A 480 -9.58 -3.52 18.01
CA GLN A 480 -9.57 -4.99 18.08
C GLN A 480 -9.20 -5.64 16.74
N ALA A 481 -9.60 -5.03 15.63
CA ALA A 481 -9.28 -5.50 14.29
C ALA A 481 -7.82 -5.25 13.85
N GLN A 482 -7.04 -4.44 14.59
CA GLN A 482 -5.61 -4.16 14.36
C GLN A 482 -5.27 -3.74 12.92
N LYS A 483 -6.16 -3.02 12.24
CA LYS A 483 -5.88 -2.55 10.89
C LYS A 483 -4.81 -1.47 10.87
N SER A 484 -3.94 -1.51 9.86
CA SER A 484 -2.72 -0.69 9.78
C SER A 484 -2.94 0.75 9.30
N ASP A 485 -4.08 1.05 8.68
CA ASP A 485 -4.39 2.36 8.07
C ASP A 485 -5.02 3.38 9.04
N GLY A 486 -5.05 3.08 10.34
CA GLY A 486 -5.54 3.98 11.39
C GLY A 486 -7.06 3.98 11.56
N PRO A 487 -7.59 4.84 12.46
CA PRO A 487 -9.02 4.94 12.73
C PRO A 487 -9.77 5.54 11.55
N SER A 488 -11.01 5.09 11.31
CA SER A 488 -11.84 5.59 10.21
C SER A 488 -12.33 7.03 10.41
N ASN A 489 -12.44 7.51 11.66
CA ASN A 489 -12.90 8.85 12.01
C ASN A 489 -14.27 9.22 11.40
N PRO A 490 -15.36 8.52 11.73
CA PRO A 490 -16.69 8.81 11.20
C PRO A 490 -17.10 10.26 11.44
N GLN A 491 -17.83 10.85 10.48
CA GLN A 491 -18.18 12.26 10.54
C GLN A 491 -19.69 12.47 10.45
N ILE A 492 -20.17 13.58 11.04
CA ILE A 492 -21.57 14.01 10.99
C ILE A 492 -21.66 15.52 10.76
N SER A 493 -22.56 15.91 9.85
CA SER A 493 -22.96 17.31 9.64
C SER A 493 -24.48 17.42 9.76
N THR A 494 -25.00 18.38 10.52
CA THR A 494 -26.44 18.55 10.75
C THR A 494 -26.87 19.99 10.51
N GLY A 495 -27.76 20.17 9.53
CA GLY A 495 -28.34 21.45 9.14
C GLY A 495 -29.27 22.04 10.22
N ALA A 496 -29.27 23.36 10.31
CA ALA A 496 -30.05 24.07 11.34
C ALA A 496 -31.56 23.91 11.18
N ARG A 497 -32.06 23.87 9.94
CA ARG A 497 -33.50 23.71 9.66
C ARG A 497 -34.00 22.28 9.88
N LEU A 498 -33.16 21.28 9.70
CA LEU A 498 -33.54 19.89 9.91
C LEU A 498 -33.68 19.52 11.38
N ARG A 499 -32.94 20.17 12.29
CA ARG A 499 -32.94 19.82 13.74
C ARG A 499 -34.35 19.82 14.36
N PRO A 500 -35.19 20.88 14.20
CA PRO A 500 -36.54 20.86 14.74
C PRO A 500 -37.44 19.79 14.14
N VAL A 501 -37.28 19.50 12.82
CA VAL A 501 -38.04 18.45 12.14
C VAL A 501 -37.71 17.06 12.71
N LEU A 502 -36.44 16.76 12.91
CA LEU A 502 -36.01 15.49 13.53
C LEU A 502 -36.47 15.42 15.00
N ALA A 503 -36.40 16.51 15.77
CA ALA A 503 -36.86 16.51 17.16
C ALA A 503 -38.37 16.24 17.29
N GLU A 504 -39.18 16.78 16.38
CA GLU A 504 -40.62 16.50 16.32
C GLU A 504 -40.87 15.03 15.90
N LEU A 505 -40.17 14.52 14.91
CA LEU A 505 -40.23 13.13 14.50
C LEU A 505 -39.86 12.19 15.67
N GLU A 506 -38.76 12.44 16.38
CA GLU A 506 -38.31 11.69 17.55
C GLU A 506 -39.41 11.65 18.64
N GLN A 507 -39.95 12.82 19.00
CA GLN A 507 -41.01 12.90 19.98
C GLN A 507 -42.28 12.13 19.60
N ARG A 508 -42.62 12.11 18.30
CA ARG A 508 -43.73 11.33 17.78
C ARG A 508 -43.48 9.82 17.89
N LEU A 509 -42.28 9.38 17.52
CA LEU A 509 -41.91 7.95 17.50
C LEU A 509 -41.74 7.41 18.92
N ASP A 510 -41.24 8.22 19.89
CA ASP A 510 -41.02 7.82 21.28
C ASP A 510 -42.34 7.65 22.05
N LYS A 511 -43.46 8.24 21.55
CA LYS A 511 -44.81 8.10 22.16
C LYS A 511 -45.57 6.85 21.69
N ARG A 512 -45.02 6.13 20.71
CA ARG A 512 -45.58 4.87 20.16
C ARG A 512 -45.03 3.67 20.90
#